data_0501b97146469c53ca8f8f65a21832ce
#
_entry.id   0501b97146469c53ca8f8f65a21832ce
#
_cell.length_a   1.000
_cell.length_b   1.000
_cell.length_c   1.000
_cell.angle_alpha   90.00
_cell.angle_beta   90.00
_cell.angle_gamma   90.00
#
_symmetry.space_group_name_H-M   'P 1'
#
loop_
_entity.id
_entity.type
_entity.pdbx_description
1 polymer ?
#
loop_
_entity_poly.entity_id
_entity_poly.type
_entity_poly.pdbx_seq_one_letter_code
_entity_poly.pdbx_strand_id
1 'polypeptide(L)'
;MFQEKPQSSVVGTWTNALGTVWALKADGTFEVALNNSNRPSIWGKYSVTDDTVTIKEARGSHTPKSCKGEGVYKFNRDQDTLTFTKVSDKCKLREKNVLLPWKPWKGK
;
A
#
# COMPACT_ATOMS: atom_id res chain seq x y z
N MET A 1 15.41 14.55 -18.39
CA MET A 1 14.95 14.17 -18.04
C MET A 1 14.59 13.58 -17.33
N PHE A 2 14.31 13.34 -16.76
CA PHE A 2 14.04 12.61 -16.24
C PHE A 2 13.13 12.44 -15.68
N GLN A 3 12.58 11.90 -15.49
CA GLN A 3 11.73 11.60 -15.09
C GLN A 3 11.53 11.26 -13.99
N GLU A 4 10.84 11.26 -13.20
CA GLU A 4 10.58 10.80 -12.36
C GLU A 4 10.02 10.26 -11.72
N LYS A 5 9.66 10.62 -11.07
CA LYS A 5 9.77 9.76 -10.58
C LYS A 5 8.77 8.98 -10.00
N PRO A 6 8.90 8.00 -9.75
CA PRO A 6 8.05 6.88 -9.48
C PRO A 6 7.17 6.97 -8.24
N GLN A 7 7.55 7.74 -7.26
CA GLN A 7 6.70 7.87 -6.07
C GLN A 7 5.30 8.36 -6.45
N SER A 8 5.20 9.22 -7.45
CA SER A 8 3.90 9.74 -7.86
C SER A 8 3.02 8.64 -8.48
N SER A 9 3.61 7.52 -8.88
CA SER A 9 2.83 6.45 -9.49
C SER A 9 2.00 5.69 -8.47
N VAL A 10 2.36 5.73 -7.19
CA VAL A 10 1.60 5.03 -6.16
C VAL A 10 0.86 5.98 -5.24
N VAL A 11 1.16 7.28 -5.31
CA VAL A 11 0.45 8.25 -4.47
C VAL A 11 -1.01 8.30 -4.88
N GLY A 12 -1.89 8.18 -3.89
CA GLY A 12 -3.32 8.18 -4.14
C GLY A 12 -4.01 7.26 -3.18
N THR A 13 -5.30 7.11 -3.38
CA THR A 13 -6.11 6.24 -2.55
C THR A 13 -6.62 5.11 -3.43
N TRP A 14 -6.39 3.88 -2.99
CA TRP A 14 -6.63 2.69 -3.77
C TRP A 14 -7.51 1.71 -3.01
N THR A 15 -8.22 0.87 -3.75
CA THR A 15 -9.06 -0.16 -3.12
C THR A 15 -8.88 -1.48 -3.87
N ASN A 16 -9.14 -2.58 -3.16
CA ASN A 16 -9.05 -3.92 -3.75
C ASN A 16 -10.34 -4.71 -3.49
N ALA A 17 -10.36 -5.96 -3.93
CA ALA A 17 -11.57 -6.78 -3.86
C ALA A 17 -11.97 -7.15 -2.43
N LEU A 18 -11.07 -7.01 -1.47
CA LEU A 18 -11.42 -7.28 -0.07
C LEU A 18 -12.07 -6.09 0.62
N GLY A 19 -12.23 -4.98 -0.09
CA GLY A 19 -12.80 -3.79 0.52
C GLY A 19 -11.77 -3.00 1.32
N THR A 20 -10.49 -3.28 1.13
CA THR A 20 -9.42 -2.53 1.77
C THR A 20 -9.23 -1.22 1.02
N VAL A 21 -9.08 -0.13 1.75
CA VAL A 21 -8.78 1.17 1.17
C VAL A 21 -7.42 1.60 1.69
N TRP A 22 -6.50 1.87 0.78
CA TRP A 22 -5.11 2.16 1.10
C TRP A 22 -4.77 3.53 0.54
N ALA A 23 -4.53 4.48 1.43
CA ALA A 23 -4.16 5.84 1.04
C ALA A 23 -2.66 6.01 1.20
N LEU A 24 -1.98 6.17 0.08
CA LEU A 24 -0.53 6.41 0.04
C LEU A 24 -0.32 7.89 -0.20
N LYS A 25 0.23 8.58 0.79
CA LYS A 25 0.34 10.03 0.75
C LYS A 25 1.71 10.47 0.27
N ALA A 26 1.74 11.65 -0.34
CA ALA A 26 2.98 12.15 -0.92
C ALA A 26 4.06 12.42 0.12
N ASP A 27 3.68 12.55 1.40
CA ASP A 27 4.65 12.80 2.46
C ASP A 27 5.31 11.54 2.99
N GLY A 28 5.02 10.38 2.38
CA GLY A 28 5.64 9.13 2.80
C GLY A 28 4.89 8.39 3.88
N THR A 29 3.68 8.80 4.19
CA THR A 29 2.85 8.09 5.15
C THR A 29 1.69 7.41 4.44
N PHE A 30 1.09 6.43 5.13
CA PHE A 30 -0.08 5.76 4.58
C PHE A 30 -1.10 5.46 5.66
N GLU A 31 -2.33 5.22 5.22
CA GLU A 31 -3.43 4.78 6.07
C GLU A 31 -4.13 3.63 5.38
N VAL A 32 -4.65 2.70 6.17
CA VAL A 32 -5.40 1.57 5.65
C VAL A 32 -6.70 1.43 6.41
N ALA A 33 -7.81 1.36 5.67
CA ALA A 33 -9.12 1.04 6.22
C ALA A 33 -9.51 -0.33 5.69
N LEU A 34 -9.92 -1.23 6.57
CA LEU A 34 -10.19 -2.61 6.21
C LEU A 34 -11.70 -2.87 6.13
N ASN A 35 -12.06 -3.86 5.32
CA ASN A 35 -13.43 -4.42 5.30
C ASN A 35 -14.49 -3.36 5.04
N ASN A 36 -14.24 -2.48 4.07
CA ASN A 36 -15.17 -1.43 3.70
C ASN A 36 -15.45 -0.43 4.80
N SER A 37 -14.57 -0.37 5.79
CA SER A 37 -14.67 0.62 6.85
C SER A 37 -14.36 2.01 6.29
N ASN A 38 -15.00 3.03 6.85
CA ASN A 38 -14.68 4.41 6.49
C ASN A 38 -13.54 4.97 7.34
N ARG A 39 -13.04 4.19 8.29
CA ARG A 39 -12.04 4.69 9.21
C ARG A 39 -10.76 3.90 9.10
N PRO A 40 -9.63 4.60 8.98
CA PRO A 40 -8.34 3.91 9.01
C PRO A 40 -8.12 3.21 10.33
N SER A 41 -7.55 2.03 10.27
CA SER A 41 -7.18 1.29 11.47
C SER A 41 -5.70 0.95 11.48
N ILE A 42 -5.00 1.22 10.39
CA ILE A 42 -3.56 0.95 10.28
C ILE A 42 -2.91 2.18 9.68
N TRP A 43 -1.77 2.57 10.23
CA TRP A 43 -0.99 3.72 9.76
C TRP A 43 0.46 3.32 9.68
N GLY A 44 1.21 4.01 8.84
CA GLY A 44 2.62 3.72 8.76
C GLY A 44 3.36 4.64 7.82
N LYS A 45 4.57 4.22 7.47
CA LYS A 45 5.44 4.97 6.57
C LYS A 45 5.91 4.05 5.45
N TYR A 46 6.13 4.65 4.30
CA TYR A 46 6.63 3.92 3.15
C TYR A 46 7.63 4.79 2.39
N SER A 47 8.40 4.15 1.53
CA SER A 47 9.25 4.86 0.60
C SER A 47 9.20 4.16 -0.74
N VAL A 48 9.56 4.88 -1.79
CA VAL A 48 9.58 4.35 -3.15
C VAL A 48 10.95 4.62 -3.74
N THR A 49 11.55 3.58 -4.32
CA THR A 49 12.80 3.71 -5.06
C THR A 49 12.61 2.95 -6.36
N ASP A 50 12.65 3.66 -7.48
CA ASP A 50 12.39 3.07 -8.79
C ASP A 50 11.02 2.40 -8.80
N ASP A 51 10.96 1.09 -8.98
CA ASP A 51 9.70 0.35 -9.02
C ASP A 51 9.43 -0.41 -7.72
N THR A 52 10.11 -0.05 -6.65
CA THR A 52 10.04 -0.78 -5.40
C THR A 52 9.44 0.09 -4.30
N VAL A 53 8.42 -0.44 -3.64
CA VAL A 53 7.82 0.19 -2.48
C VAL A 53 8.28 -0.56 -1.24
N THR A 54 8.83 0.17 -0.28
CA THR A 54 9.19 -0.39 1.02
C THR A 54 8.21 0.15 2.05
N ILE A 55 7.43 -0.73 2.64
CA ILE A 55 6.54 -0.38 3.74
C ILE A 55 7.42 -0.48 4.99
N LYS A 56 7.74 0.67 5.59
CA LYS A 56 8.76 0.71 6.63
C LYS A 56 8.24 0.33 7.98
N GLU A 57 7.00 0.67 8.26
CA GLU A 57 6.40 0.31 9.54
C GLU A 57 4.91 0.35 9.39
N ALA A 58 4.23 -0.40 10.21
CA ALA A 58 2.79 -0.39 10.26
C ALA A 58 2.37 -0.54 11.71
N ARG A 59 1.36 0.21 12.10
CA ARG A 59 0.85 0.16 13.47
C ARG A 59 -0.63 0.43 13.43
N GLY A 60 -1.31 0.07 14.51
CA GLY A 60 -2.74 0.28 14.59
C GLY A 60 -3.40 -0.89 15.26
N SER A 61 -4.72 -0.85 15.32
CA SER A 61 -5.51 -1.90 15.93
C SER A 61 -5.32 -3.20 15.19
N HIS A 62 -5.18 -4.27 15.93
CA HIS A 62 -5.14 -5.61 15.36
C HIS A 62 -3.98 -5.84 14.39
N THR A 63 -2.86 -5.14 14.61
CA THR A 63 -1.68 -5.36 13.78
C THR A 63 -0.81 -6.41 14.47
N PRO A 64 -0.71 -7.63 13.90
CA PRO A 64 0.15 -8.66 14.48
C PRO A 64 1.60 -8.22 14.50
N LYS A 65 2.36 -8.81 15.40
CA LYS A 65 3.76 -8.45 15.54
C LYS A 65 4.53 -8.62 14.23
N SER A 66 4.24 -9.67 13.47
CA SER A 66 4.92 -9.90 12.19
C SER A 66 4.58 -8.84 11.15
N CYS A 67 3.55 -8.05 11.38
CA CYS A 67 3.11 -7.03 10.44
C CYS A 67 3.61 -5.64 10.78
N LYS A 68 4.39 -5.51 11.85
CA LYS A 68 4.90 -4.19 12.25
C LYS A 68 6.22 -3.84 11.58
N GLY A 69 6.88 -4.82 10.99
CA GLY A 69 8.15 -4.59 10.33
C GLY A 69 8.02 -4.29 8.86
N GLU A 70 9.14 -4.32 8.17
CA GLU A 70 9.18 -3.94 6.76
C GLU A 70 8.55 -4.98 5.86
N GLY A 71 7.94 -4.46 4.80
CA GLY A 71 7.54 -5.27 3.67
C GLY A 71 8.02 -4.59 2.40
N VAL A 72 8.57 -5.36 1.47
CA VAL A 72 9.13 -4.82 0.24
C VAL A 72 8.40 -5.45 -0.94
N TYR A 73 7.94 -4.60 -1.84
CA TYR A 73 7.18 -5.04 -3.00
C TYR A 73 7.59 -4.24 -4.23
N LYS A 74 7.58 -4.89 -5.39
CA LYS A 74 7.68 -4.16 -6.65
C LYS A 74 6.29 -3.83 -7.12
N PHE A 75 6.14 -2.70 -7.76
CA PHE A 75 4.84 -2.29 -8.27
C PHE A 75 4.87 -2.08 -9.76
N ASN A 76 3.71 -2.23 -10.36
CA ASN A 76 3.50 -1.94 -11.77
C ASN A 76 2.17 -1.22 -11.88
N ARG A 77 2.18 -0.10 -12.56
CA ARG A 77 0.95 0.64 -12.79
C ARG A 77 0.60 0.59 -14.27
N ASP A 78 -0.58 0.07 -14.56
CA ASP A 78 -1.09 -0.03 -15.92
C ASP A 78 -2.39 0.75 -15.97
N GLN A 79 -2.30 2.01 -16.42
CA GLN A 79 -3.43 2.93 -16.43
C GLN A 79 -3.96 3.12 -15.02
N ASP A 80 -5.14 2.59 -14.72
CA ASP A 80 -5.73 2.78 -13.42
C ASP A 80 -5.62 1.56 -12.51
N THR A 81 -4.78 0.58 -12.91
CA THR A 81 -4.60 -0.62 -12.11
C THR A 81 -3.20 -0.64 -11.55
N LEU A 82 -3.11 -0.79 -10.23
CA LEU A 82 -1.83 -0.88 -9.54
C LEU A 82 -1.68 -2.29 -9.01
N THR A 83 -0.59 -2.96 -9.39
CA THR A 83 -0.32 -4.32 -8.95
C THR A 83 1.04 -4.40 -8.30
N PHE A 84 1.19 -5.35 -7.38
CA PHE A 84 2.42 -5.53 -6.63
C PHE A 84 2.89 -6.96 -6.71
N THR A 85 4.21 -7.12 -6.66
CA THR A 85 4.85 -8.43 -6.58
C THR A 85 5.70 -8.44 -5.32
N LYS A 86 5.57 -9.48 -4.50
CA LYS A 86 6.30 -9.54 -3.24
C LYS A 86 7.79 -9.75 -3.47
N VAL A 87 8.58 -8.94 -2.79
CA VAL A 87 10.02 -9.17 -2.69
C VAL A 87 10.34 -9.80 -1.34
N SER A 88 9.81 -9.21 -0.26
CA SER A 88 10.10 -9.70 1.09
C SER A 88 9.05 -9.17 2.04
N ASP A 89 8.31 -10.05 2.71
CA ASP A 89 7.36 -9.62 3.73
C ASP A 89 7.00 -10.81 4.60
N LYS A 90 7.14 -10.65 5.91
CA LYS A 90 6.78 -11.67 6.87
C LYS A 90 5.32 -11.61 7.28
N CYS A 91 4.62 -10.53 6.89
CA CYS A 91 3.22 -10.34 7.29
C CYS A 91 2.30 -10.98 6.27
N LYS A 92 1.75 -12.15 6.59
CA LYS A 92 0.87 -12.86 5.67
C LYS A 92 -0.40 -12.07 5.37
N LEU A 93 -0.94 -11.38 6.36
CA LEU A 93 -2.15 -10.59 6.15
C LEU A 93 -1.89 -9.45 5.19
N ARG A 94 -0.76 -8.77 5.35
CA ARG A 94 -0.40 -7.68 4.45
C ARG A 94 -0.15 -8.20 3.04
N GLU A 95 0.57 -9.30 2.94
CA GLU A 95 0.84 -9.92 1.64
C GLU A 95 -0.45 -10.23 0.92
N LYS A 96 -1.41 -10.82 1.62
CA LYS A 96 -2.67 -11.20 1.02
C LYS A 96 -3.41 -10.01 0.43
N ASN A 97 -3.38 -8.88 1.13
CA ASN A 97 -4.03 -7.66 0.63
C ASN A 97 -3.24 -7.02 -0.50
N VAL A 98 -1.93 -6.89 -0.32
CA VAL A 98 -1.10 -6.11 -1.24
C VAL A 98 -1.05 -6.76 -2.62
N LEU A 99 -1.08 -8.09 -2.68
CA LEU A 99 -0.94 -8.78 -3.97
C LEU A 99 -2.20 -8.79 -4.81
N LEU A 100 -3.33 -8.33 -4.28
CA LEU A 100 -4.53 -8.18 -5.09
C LEU A 100 -4.41 -6.92 -5.96
N PRO A 101 -5.06 -6.92 -7.13
CA PRO A 101 -5.04 -5.70 -7.94
C PRO A 101 -5.75 -4.55 -7.23
N TRP A 102 -5.22 -3.36 -7.39
CA TRP A 102 -5.77 -2.16 -6.77
C TRP A 102 -6.30 -1.22 -7.83
N LYS A 103 -7.44 -0.60 -7.56
CA LYS A 103 -8.05 0.40 -8.42
C LYS A 103 -8.18 1.70 -7.66
N PRO A 104 -8.25 2.84 -8.35
CA PRO A 104 -8.46 4.10 -7.65
C PRO A 104 -9.75 4.05 -6.85
N TRP A 105 -9.68 4.50 -5.61
CA TRP A 105 -10.85 4.56 -4.76
C TRP A 105 -11.53 5.90 -4.99
N LYS A 106 -12.79 5.85 -5.34
CA LYS A 106 -13.52 7.06 -5.70
C LYS A 106 -14.36 7.62 -4.57
N GLY A 107 -14.31 6.97 -3.42
CA GLY A 107 -15.06 7.40 -2.28
C GLY A 107 -16.51 6.99 -2.40
N LYS A 108 -17.36 7.77 -1.79
CA LYS A 108 -18.78 7.44 -1.76
C LYS A 108 -19.54 8.39 -2.60
#